data_1bf7dea6e8596f37e047c033ba88e55d
#
_entry.id   1bf7dea6e8596f37e047c033ba88e55d
#
_cell.length_a   1.000
_cell.length_b   1.000
_cell.length_c   1.000
_cell.angle_alpha   90.00
_cell.angle_beta   90.00
_cell.angle_gamma   90.00
#
_symmetry.space_group_name_H-M   'P 1'
#
loop_
_entity.id
_entity.type
_entity.pdbx_description
1 polymer ?
#
loop_
_entity_poly.entity_id
_entity_poly.type
_entity_poly.pdbx_seq_one_letter_code
_entity_poly.pdbx_strand_id
1 'polypeptide(L)'
;MAYADYIKQIEIDSLWSGTKHILWTLDRKVNVLSGINGVGKSTILTKIIRSLSQNSAHASHTPKGIKLTLMPQTADEIRFDVVRSFDRPLINADVMGKLDLSLATELDWQLFQLQRKYLDYQVNIGNRIIATLQSGAADAAEHAQRISHPKRLFQDIIDDLFTD
;
A
#
# COMPACT_ATOMS: atom_id res chain seq x y z
N MET A 1 -4.07 -10.25 -15.32
CA MET A 1 -3.09 -9.98 -14.25
C MET A 1 -3.56 -10.71 -13.01
N ALA A 2 -2.73 -11.58 -12.47
CA ALA A 2 -3.05 -12.32 -11.26
C ALA A 2 -2.36 -11.63 -10.08
N TYR A 3 -3.12 -11.33 -9.01
CA TYR A 3 -2.57 -10.76 -7.80
C TYR A 3 -2.07 -11.83 -6.85
N ALA A 4 -0.95 -11.54 -6.18
CA ALA A 4 -0.44 -12.41 -5.13
C ALA A 4 -1.22 -12.22 -3.83
N ASP A 5 -1.40 -13.34 -3.11
CA ASP A 5 -1.99 -13.35 -1.78
C ASP A 5 -0.98 -12.87 -0.71
N TYR A 6 0.30 -13.26 -0.86
CA TYR A 6 1.37 -12.90 0.08
C TYR A 6 2.76 -13.09 -0.53
N ILE A 7 3.77 -12.56 0.14
CA ILE A 7 5.18 -12.77 -0.19
C ILE A 7 5.68 -13.97 0.62
N LYS A 8 6.09 -15.04 -0.06
CA LYS A 8 6.62 -16.25 0.58
C LYS A 8 8.07 -16.08 1.06
N GLN A 9 8.88 -15.36 0.28
CA GLN A 9 10.32 -15.26 0.52
C GLN A 9 10.87 -13.95 -0.01
N ILE A 10 11.80 -13.38 0.72
CA ILE A 10 12.57 -12.20 0.34
C ILE A 10 14.05 -12.58 0.36
N GLU A 11 14.75 -12.33 -0.76
CA GLU A 11 16.18 -12.50 -0.90
C GLU A 11 16.82 -11.15 -1.20
N ILE A 12 17.83 -10.76 -0.42
CA ILE A 12 18.49 -9.46 -0.54
C ILE A 12 20.00 -9.66 -0.56
N ASP A 13 20.63 -9.35 -1.70
CA ASP A 13 22.08 -9.46 -1.92
C ASP A 13 22.81 -8.11 -1.86
N SER A 14 22.06 -7.01 -1.78
CA SER A 14 22.59 -5.65 -1.96
C SER A 14 22.73 -4.83 -0.69
N LEU A 15 22.69 -5.48 0.49
CA LEU A 15 22.89 -4.78 1.75
C LEU A 15 24.38 -4.57 2.04
N TRP A 16 24.69 -3.38 2.60
CA TRP A 16 26.05 -2.99 2.99
C TRP A 16 27.09 -3.25 1.87
N SER A 17 26.81 -2.72 0.68
CA SER A 17 27.67 -2.86 -0.51
C SER A 17 27.84 -4.31 -0.98
N GLY A 18 26.82 -5.15 -0.75
CA GLY A 18 26.85 -6.56 -1.18
C GLY A 18 27.56 -7.49 -0.22
N THR A 19 28.01 -7.02 0.96
CA THR A 19 28.70 -7.86 1.94
C THR A 19 27.78 -8.78 2.73
N LYS A 20 26.48 -8.53 2.70
CA LYS A 20 25.48 -9.31 3.45
C LYS A 20 24.36 -9.80 2.54
N HIS A 21 24.17 -11.10 2.56
CA HIS A 21 23.04 -11.80 1.95
C HIS A 21 22.00 -12.10 3.01
N ILE A 22 20.75 -11.79 2.73
CA ILE A 22 19.60 -12.11 3.58
C ILE A 22 18.64 -12.98 2.79
N LEU A 23 18.30 -14.12 3.34
CA LEU A 23 17.22 -14.98 2.89
C LEU A 23 16.17 -15.02 4.01
N TRP A 24 15.01 -14.43 3.76
CA TRP A 24 13.95 -14.36 4.73
C TRP A 24 12.69 -15.06 4.22
N THR A 25 12.36 -16.21 4.80
CA THR A 25 11.10 -16.91 4.54
C THR A 25 10.02 -16.32 5.45
N LEU A 26 8.92 -15.91 4.85
CA LEU A 26 7.83 -15.21 5.53
C LEU A 26 6.68 -16.16 5.85
N ASP A 27 6.06 -15.95 7.01
CA ASP A 27 4.74 -16.47 7.34
C ASP A 27 3.66 -15.70 6.55
N ARG A 28 2.56 -16.41 6.27
CA ARG A 28 1.44 -15.83 5.49
C ARG A 28 0.73 -14.67 6.21
N LYS A 29 0.72 -14.66 7.55
CA LYS A 29 -0.08 -13.72 8.34
C LYS A 29 0.74 -12.59 8.91
N VAL A 30 1.70 -12.91 9.79
CA VAL A 30 2.45 -11.92 10.55
C VAL A 30 3.94 -12.25 10.56
N ASN A 31 4.75 -11.26 10.25
CA ASN A 31 6.20 -11.35 10.32
C ASN A 31 6.74 -10.15 11.11
N VAL A 32 7.61 -10.39 12.08
CA VAL A 32 8.17 -9.35 12.93
C VAL A 32 9.67 -9.25 12.71
N LEU A 33 10.14 -8.07 12.33
CA LEU A 33 11.55 -7.74 12.23
C LEU A 33 11.99 -6.95 13.47
N SER A 34 12.65 -7.62 14.43
CA SER A 34 13.15 -7.03 15.66
C SER A 34 14.68 -6.96 15.69
N GLY A 35 15.23 -6.14 16.58
CA GLY A 35 16.66 -5.99 16.76
C GLY A 35 17.02 -4.62 17.35
N ILE A 36 18.27 -4.46 17.76
CA ILE A 36 18.79 -3.20 18.33
C ILE A 36 18.73 -2.05 17.31
N ASN A 37 18.79 -0.81 17.80
CA ASN A 37 18.84 0.37 16.95
C ASN A 37 20.11 0.37 16.11
N GLY A 38 20.00 0.82 14.86
CA GLY A 38 21.12 0.86 13.91
C GLY A 38 21.42 -0.46 13.17
N VAL A 39 20.81 -1.58 13.52
CA VAL A 39 21.07 -2.89 12.89
C VAL A 39 20.59 -2.98 11.41
N GLY A 40 19.89 -1.96 10.91
CA GLY A 40 19.47 -1.92 9.51
C GLY A 40 18.03 -2.35 9.23
N LYS A 41 17.16 -2.49 10.25
CA LYS A 41 15.74 -2.84 10.08
C LYS A 41 15.03 -1.94 9.07
N SER A 42 15.13 -0.63 9.25
CA SER A 42 14.51 0.36 8.37
C SER A 42 15.11 0.33 6.96
N THR A 43 16.39 0.01 6.82
CA THR A 43 17.05 -0.14 5.51
C THR A 43 16.48 -1.33 4.75
N ILE A 44 16.29 -2.47 5.42
CA ILE A 44 15.69 -3.67 4.86
C ILE A 44 14.26 -3.35 4.39
N LEU A 45 13.42 -2.80 5.26
CA LEU A 45 12.04 -2.45 4.94
C LEU A 45 11.96 -1.45 3.77
N THR A 46 12.79 -0.41 3.78
CA THR A 46 12.84 0.58 2.69
C THR A 46 13.19 -0.06 1.34
N LYS A 47 14.14 -1.01 1.33
CA LYS A 47 14.49 -1.74 0.11
C LYS A 47 13.34 -2.62 -0.39
N ILE A 48 12.64 -3.31 0.51
CA ILE A 48 11.46 -4.13 0.19
C ILE A 48 10.36 -3.24 -0.42
N ILE A 49 10.03 -2.13 0.23
CA ILE A 49 9.01 -1.18 -0.25
C ILE A 49 9.35 -0.66 -1.65
N ARG A 50 10.61 -0.26 -1.87
CA ARG A 50 11.06 0.19 -3.19
C ARG A 50 10.93 -0.90 -4.26
N SER A 51 11.25 -2.14 -3.93
CA SER A 51 11.08 -3.28 -4.84
C SER A 51 9.61 -3.50 -5.20
N LEU A 52 8.72 -3.46 -4.21
CA LEU A 52 7.27 -3.60 -4.42
C LEU A 52 6.71 -2.48 -5.30
N SER A 53 7.10 -1.23 -5.03
CA SER A 53 6.63 -0.06 -5.80
C SER A 53 7.09 -0.09 -7.27
N GLN A 54 8.24 -0.68 -7.57
CA GLN A 54 8.76 -0.78 -8.93
C GLN A 54 8.13 -1.94 -9.72
N ASN A 55 7.82 -3.05 -9.07
CA ASN A 55 7.12 -4.17 -9.71
C ASN A 55 5.69 -3.82 -10.15
N SER A 56 5.04 -2.88 -9.46
CA SER A 56 3.69 -2.40 -9.83
C SER A 56 3.66 -1.52 -11.09
N ALA A 57 4.80 -1.12 -11.64
CA ALA A 57 4.90 -0.12 -12.71
C ALA A 57 5.39 -0.69 -14.06
N HIS A 58 5.19 -1.97 -14.39
CA HIS A 58 5.68 -2.60 -15.63
C HIS A 58 7.19 -2.37 -15.91
N ALA A 59 7.96 -2.06 -14.89
CA ALA A 59 9.37 -1.78 -15.06
C ALA A 59 10.15 -3.09 -15.16
N SER A 60 10.73 -3.34 -16.32
CA SER A 60 11.70 -4.41 -16.62
C SER A 60 13.01 -4.32 -15.80
N HIS A 61 13.01 -3.59 -14.71
CA HIS A 61 14.15 -3.40 -13.82
C HIS A 61 13.78 -3.81 -12.40
N THR A 62 13.97 -5.09 -12.09
CA THR A 62 14.10 -5.54 -10.69
C THR A 62 15.21 -4.72 -10.05
N PRO A 63 14.99 -4.05 -8.91
CA PRO A 63 16.07 -3.35 -8.21
C PRO A 63 17.22 -4.33 -7.99
N LYS A 64 18.41 -3.98 -8.43
CA LYS A 64 19.59 -4.85 -8.27
C LYS A 64 19.68 -5.31 -6.81
N GLY A 65 19.68 -6.63 -6.62
CA GLY A 65 19.93 -7.26 -5.34
C GLY A 65 18.73 -7.47 -4.43
N ILE A 66 17.49 -7.46 -4.94
CA ILE A 66 16.30 -7.93 -4.21
C ILE A 66 15.47 -8.83 -5.11
N LYS A 67 15.09 -9.99 -4.58
CA LYS A 67 14.18 -10.93 -5.22
C LYS A 67 13.02 -11.26 -4.28
N LEU A 68 11.80 -11.11 -4.77
CA LEU A 68 10.59 -11.44 -4.05
C LEU A 68 9.96 -12.69 -4.67
N THR A 69 9.63 -13.68 -3.85
CA THR A 69 8.86 -14.85 -4.28
C THR A 69 7.43 -14.66 -3.84
N LEU A 70 6.52 -14.48 -4.81
CA LEU A 70 5.10 -14.27 -4.58
C LEU A 70 4.35 -15.61 -4.55
N MET A 71 3.20 -15.63 -3.91
CA MET A 71 2.28 -16.78 -3.89
C MET A 71 0.86 -16.32 -4.21
N PRO A 72 0.14 -17.01 -5.16
CA PRO A 72 0.63 -18.14 -5.97
C PRO A 72 1.76 -17.71 -6.92
N GLN A 73 2.58 -18.67 -7.37
CA GLN A 73 3.74 -18.38 -8.25
C GLN A 73 3.34 -17.83 -9.64
N THR A 74 2.08 -17.93 -9.99
CA THR A 74 1.50 -17.37 -11.22
C THR A 74 1.12 -15.90 -11.08
N ALA A 75 1.31 -15.32 -9.90
CA ALA A 75 0.99 -13.92 -9.65
C ALA A 75 2.09 -13.00 -10.19
N ASP A 76 1.66 -11.96 -10.89
CA ASP A 76 2.53 -10.94 -11.49
C ASP A 76 2.65 -9.70 -10.60
N GLU A 77 1.65 -9.44 -9.76
CA GLU A 77 1.54 -8.24 -8.95
C GLU A 77 1.09 -8.55 -7.51
N ILE A 78 1.46 -7.70 -6.57
CA ILE A 78 0.97 -7.74 -5.20
C ILE A 78 0.44 -6.36 -4.81
N ARG A 79 -0.72 -6.35 -4.17
CA ARG A 79 -1.24 -5.14 -3.53
C ARG A 79 -0.65 -5.02 -2.14
N PHE A 80 -0.12 -3.87 -1.81
CA PHE A 80 0.47 -3.62 -0.50
C PHE A 80 0.15 -2.20 -0.03
N ASP A 81 0.22 -2.01 1.27
CA ASP A 81 0.19 -0.68 1.89
C ASP A 81 1.34 -0.56 2.88
N VAL A 82 1.72 0.67 3.20
CA VAL A 82 2.85 0.98 4.09
C VAL A 82 2.41 1.96 5.15
N VAL A 83 2.40 1.48 6.39
CA VAL A 83 2.19 2.33 7.56
C VAL A 83 3.56 2.68 8.15
N ARG A 84 3.87 3.97 8.23
CA ARG A 84 5.14 4.46 8.79
C ARG A 84 4.96 4.88 10.24
N SER A 85 6.08 5.07 10.94
CA SER A 85 6.07 5.63 12.29
C SER A 85 5.47 7.03 12.29
N PHE A 86 4.53 7.28 13.18
CA PHE A 86 3.75 8.51 13.24
C PHE A 86 4.49 9.70 13.85
N ASP A 87 5.49 9.43 14.69
CA ASP A 87 6.16 10.45 15.51
C ASP A 87 7.36 11.11 14.81
N ARG A 88 7.56 10.86 13.51
CA ARG A 88 8.66 11.48 12.79
C ARG A 88 8.25 12.84 12.26
N PRO A 89 9.02 13.91 12.56
CA PRO A 89 8.84 15.19 11.88
C PRO A 89 9.15 15.03 10.40
N LEU A 90 8.39 15.71 9.56
CA LEU A 90 8.65 15.73 8.12
C LEU A 90 9.97 16.45 7.84
N ILE A 91 10.91 15.74 7.22
CA ILE A 91 12.27 16.25 7.00
C ILE A 91 12.32 17.28 5.85
N ASN A 92 11.31 17.33 4.97
CA ASN A 92 11.29 18.22 3.81
C ASN A 92 10.32 19.40 4.00
N ALA A 93 10.68 20.34 4.86
CA ALA A 93 9.99 21.63 5.00
C ALA A 93 9.88 22.40 3.66
N ASP A 94 10.84 22.24 2.74
CA ASP A 94 10.85 22.91 1.44
C ASP A 94 9.74 22.42 0.49
N VAL A 95 9.36 21.17 0.57
CA VAL A 95 8.24 20.61 -0.22
C VAL A 95 6.91 21.07 0.36
N MET A 96 6.83 21.21 1.66
CA MET A 96 5.64 21.65 2.39
C MET A 96 5.32 23.12 2.15
N GLY A 97 6.33 23.97 2.16
CA GLY A 97 6.17 25.41 1.86
C GLY A 97 5.61 25.68 0.46
N LYS A 98 5.90 24.79 -0.50
CA LYS A 98 5.37 24.90 -1.88
C LYS A 98 3.91 24.48 -2.01
N LEU A 99 3.38 23.72 -1.06
CA LEU A 99 2.01 23.21 -1.07
C LEU A 99 1.07 23.97 -0.14
N ASP A 100 1.58 24.98 0.56
CA ASP A 100 0.84 25.80 1.55
C ASP A 100 0.12 24.92 2.61
N LEU A 101 0.73 23.80 2.98
CA LEU A 101 0.19 22.82 3.91
C LEU A 101 0.91 22.92 5.25
N SER A 102 0.18 23.21 6.31
CA SER A 102 0.67 23.25 7.69
C SER A 102 0.81 21.83 8.30
N LEU A 103 1.40 20.91 7.55
CA LEU A 103 1.60 19.54 8.01
C LEU A 103 2.90 19.46 8.83
N ALA A 104 2.81 19.09 10.09
CA ALA A 104 3.96 19.06 11.00
C ALA A 104 4.58 17.68 11.16
N THR A 105 3.80 16.61 10.99
CA THR A 105 4.22 15.24 11.27
C THR A 105 3.99 14.30 10.09
N GLU A 106 4.62 13.13 10.14
CA GLU A 106 4.37 12.05 9.17
C GLU A 106 2.91 11.56 9.25
N LEU A 107 2.28 11.63 10.43
CA LEU A 107 0.86 11.30 10.59
C LEU A 107 -0.02 12.25 9.80
N ASP A 108 0.20 13.58 9.93
CA ASP A 108 -0.57 14.58 9.19
C ASP A 108 -0.45 14.35 7.68
N TRP A 109 0.74 14.03 7.20
CA TRP A 109 0.97 13.70 5.79
C TRP A 109 0.23 12.45 5.35
N GLN A 110 0.24 11.38 6.16
CA GLN A 110 -0.48 10.14 5.86
C GLN A 110 -1.99 10.37 5.86
N LEU A 111 -2.53 11.12 6.81
CA LEU A 111 -3.95 11.48 6.85
C LEU A 111 -4.35 12.29 5.62
N PHE A 112 -3.55 13.28 5.25
CA PHE A 112 -3.78 14.06 4.04
C PHE A 112 -3.80 13.19 2.77
N GLN A 113 -2.84 12.27 2.63
CA GLN A 113 -2.80 11.35 1.51
C GLN A 113 -3.99 10.39 1.52
N LEU A 114 -4.37 9.88 2.70
CA LEU A 114 -5.51 9.00 2.85
C LEU A 114 -6.81 9.70 2.46
N GLN A 115 -6.98 10.94 2.89
CA GLN A 115 -8.12 11.76 2.52
C GLN A 115 -8.24 11.92 0.99
N ARG A 116 -7.14 12.22 0.30
CA ARG A 116 -7.12 12.32 -1.16
C ARG A 116 -7.48 11.00 -1.84
N LYS A 117 -6.86 9.90 -1.42
CA LYS A 117 -7.19 8.55 -1.93
C LYS A 117 -8.66 8.21 -1.73
N TYR A 118 -9.22 8.59 -0.58
CA TYR A 118 -10.63 8.35 -0.30
C TYR A 118 -11.55 9.17 -1.19
N LEU A 119 -11.23 10.42 -1.45
CA LEU A 119 -11.98 11.26 -2.40
C LEU A 119 -11.93 10.69 -3.81
N ASP A 120 -10.77 10.30 -4.30
CA ASP A 120 -10.61 9.66 -5.61
C ASP A 120 -11.42 8.35 -5.68
N TYR A 121 -11.39 7.55 -4.63
CA TYR A 121 -12.19 6.34 -4.52
C TYR A 121 -13.69 6.62 -4.59
N GLN A 122 -14.17 7.65 -3.86
CA GLN A 122 -15.58 8.05 -3.91
C GLN A 122 -16.03 8.50 -5.30
N VAL A 123 -15.22 9.31 -5.98
CA VAL A 123 -15.48 9.77 -7.35
C VAL A 123 -15.53 8.58 -8.31
N ASN A 124 -14.57 7.68 -8.22
CA ASN A 124 -14.53 6.49 -9.08
C ASN A 124 -15.74 5.57 -8.87
N ILE A 125 -16.16 5.34 -7.63
CA ILE A 125 -17.37 4.56 -7.32
C ILE A 125 -18.60 5.27 -7.86
N GLY A 126 -18.74 6.56 -7.63
CA GLY A 126 -19.85 7.36 -8.15
C GLY A 126 -19.95 7.27 -9.68
N ASN A 127 -18.87 7.48 -10.38
CA ASN A 127 -18.83 7.37 -11.84
C ASN A 127 -19.21 5.97 -12.35
N ARG A 128 -18.74 4.90 -11.68
CA ARG A 128 -19.10 3.53 -12.04
C ARG A 128 -20.57 3.24 -11.82
N ILE A 129 -21.16 3.72 -10.73
CA ILE A 129 -22.60 3.59 -10.45
C ILE A 129 -23.41 4.31 -11.53
N ILE A 130 -23.05 5.54 -11.85
CA ILE A 130 -23.72 6.34 -12.89
C ILE A 130 -23.65 5.61 -14.25
N ALA A 131 -22.46 5.17 -14.66
CA ALA A 131 -22.28 4.43 -15.91
C ALA A 131 -23.11 3.13 -15.94
N THR A 132 -23.19 2.40 -14.82
CA THR A 132 -24.00 1.18 -14.70
C THR A 132 -25.49 1.49 -14.85
N LEU A 133 -25.98 2.52 -14.20
CA LEU A 133 -27.40 2.92 -14.30
C LEU A 133 -27.76 3.44 -15.71
N GLN A 134 -26.84 4.16 -16.35
CA GLN A 134 -27.01 4.67 -17.72
C GLN A 134 -26.98 3.57 -18.80
N SER A 135 -26.41 2.40 -18.47
CA SER A 135 -26.37 1.27 -19.42
C SER A 135 -27.76 0.72 -19.78
N GLY A 136 -28.79 1.01 -18.96
CA GLY A 136 -30.17 0.54 -19.17
C GLY A 136 -30.35 -0.97 -19.04
N ALA A 137 -29.34 -1.69 -18.51
CA ALA A 137 -29.44 -3.13 -18.28
C ALA A 137 -30.52 -3.45 -17.20
N ALA A 138 -31.22 -4.56 -17.36
CA ALA A 138 -32.30 -4.96 -16.45
C ALA A 138 -31.82 -5.16 -15.00
N ASP A 139 -30.56 -5.49 -14.81
CA ASP A 139 -29.90 -5.73 -13.53
C ASP A 139 -29.02 -4.54 -13.06
N ALA A 140 -29.13 -3.38 -13.72
CA ALA A 140 -28.29 -2.20 -13.43
C ALA A 140 -28.39 -1.75 -11.97
N ALA A 141 -29.58 -1.81 -11.37
CA ALA A 141 -29.78 -1.43 -9.97
C ALA A 141 -29.05 -2.37 -9.00
N GLU A 142 -29.12 -3.67 -9.23
CA GLU A 142 -28.42 -4.67 -8.43
C GLU A 142 -26.89 -4.53 -8.56
N HIS A 143 -26.40 -4.31 -9.78
CA HIS A 143 -24.99 -4.06 -10.04
C HIS A 143 -24.49 -2.79 -9.35
N ALA A 144 -25.25 -1.70 -9.38
CA ALA A 144 -24.94 -0.46 -8.68
C ALA A 144 -24.87 -0.66 -7.15
N GLN A 145 -25.75 -1.48 -6.58
CA GLN A 145 -25.68 -1.84 -5.16
C GLN A 145 -24.42 -2.62 -4.82
N ARG A 146 -24.03 -3.60 -5.65
CA ARG A 146 -22.77 -4.36 -5.47
C ARG A 146 -21.53 -3.44 -5.53
N ILE A 147 -21.53 -2.45 -6.43
CA ILE A 147 -20.44 -1.46 -6.52
C ILE A 147 -20.36 -0.59 -5.28
N SER A 148 -21.48 -0.23 -4.67
CA SER A 148 -21.53 0.61 -3.46
C SER A 148 -21.25 -0.14 -2.15
N HIS A 149 -21.43 -1.46 -2.14
CA HIS A 149 -21.36 -2.29 -0.92
C HIS A 149 -20.02 -2.14 -0.15
N PRO A 150 -18.83 -2.19 -0.77
CA PRO A 150 -17.57 -2.04 -0.03
C PRO A 150 -17.44 -0.69 0.69
N LYS A 151 -18.00 0.38 0.09
CA LYS A 151 -18.00 1.71 0.71
C LYS A 151 -18.90 1.72 1.95
N ARG A 152 -20.09 1.14 1.88
CA ARG A 152 -21.03 1.04 3.02
C ARG A 152 -20.41 0.23 4.15
N LEU A 153 -19.87 -0.95 3.83
CA LEU A 153 -19.21 -1.80 4.80
C LEU A 153 -18.07 -1.07 5.52
N PHE A 154 -17.27 -0.28 4.80
CA PHE A 154 -16.22 0.54 5.42
C PHE A 154 -16.80 1.60 6.36
N GLN A 155 -17.88 2.28 5.96
CA GLN A 155 -18.55 3.26 6.81
C GLN A 155 -19.13 2.61 8.08
N ASP A 156 -19.81 1.47 7.94
CA ASP A 156 -20.38 0.72 9.07
C ASP A 156 -19.27 0.31 10.08
N ILE A 157 -18.10 -0.16 9.59
CA ILE A 157 -16.96 -0.48 10.46
C ILE A 157 -16.44 0.75 11.20
N ILE A 158 -16.35 1.90 10.51
CA ILE A 158 -15.91 3.14 11.16
C ILE A 158 -16.93 3.59 12.21
N ASP A 159 -18.22 3.56 11.88
CA ASP A 159 -19.26 3.94 12.81
C ASP A 159 -19.26 3.02 14.05
N ASP A 160 -19.13 1.71 13.87
CA ASP A 160 -19.01 0.74 14.98
C ASP A 160 -17.78 0.98 15.87
N LEU A 161 -16.67 1.47 15.30
CA LEU A 161 -15.43 1.76 16.06
C LEU A 161 -15.51 3.05 16.88
N PHE A 162 -16.36 3.99 16.49
CA PHE A 162 -16.43 5.33 17.09
C PHE A 162 -17.78 5.63 17.78
N THR A 163 -18.72 4.68 17.75
CA THR A 163 -19.97 4.79 18.50
C THR A 163 -19.82 4.03 19.82
N ASP A 164 -19.49 4.75 20.90
CA ASP A 164 -19.66 4.27 22.27
C ASP A 164 -21.08 4.53 22.78
#